data_47cc5d8b6b9e2efb8bbd60b9aec90608
#
_entry.id   47cc5d8b6b9e2efb8bbd60b9aec90608
#
_cell.length_a   1.000
_cell.length_b   1.000
_cell.length_c   1.000
_cell.angle_alpha   90.00
_cell.angle_beta   90.00
_cell.angle_gamma   90.00
#
_symmetry.space_group_name_H-M   'P 1'
#
loop_
_entity.id
_entity.type
_entity.pdbx_description
1 polymer ?
#
loop_
_entity_poly.entity_id
_entity_poly.type
_entity_poly.pdbx_seq_one_letter_code
_entity_poly.pdbx_strand_id
1 'polypeptide(L)'
;MAFAFTAPPPPAWRLVAWLTTSPEQVPPDVLTILRGRLVVGVAPLIVAAVVGAALASLAILRVPTLAMLAWFCADLTLTLARLTTMLVMRHNLRNAGQRSGGMLPLTDLYVLSSMLWCAQIGCGVGLCMASGDPVLVPFACLATTGLVGGLAARNPGAPRMTLVQMISVVVPFMAGAIAGGQPWFLPLCALAPLYLVAVAAVNRRLHADYVALLCAERALRHQALHCGLTGLPNRTSFDQALTAASAGRNDDEDHAVALLYLDLDGFKAVNDTYGHATGDTLLQQVARRLRDVVMAADVVARLGGDEFAVLLTGRRAASAERVAGAIIAAVGLPYDLGHGTLISIGVSVGIAETDACSSDSHALLVRADRALYTAKERGKGTFHRARPARSGGRLTTKITVECEAAG
;
A
#
# COMPACT_ATOMS: atom_id res chain seq x y z
N MET A 1 -7.91 -2.10 -10.55
CA MET A 1 -7.35 -3.31 -9.90
C MET A 1 -6.12 -2.88 -9.09
N ALA A 2 -6.28 -2.54 -7.83
CA ALA A 2 -5.16 -2.28 -6.93
C ALA A 2 -4.60 -3.64 -6.51
N PHE A 3 -3.41 -3.98 -7.00
CA PHE A 3 -2.64 -5.09 -6.44
C PHE A 3 -2.41 -4.77 -4.96
N ALA A 4 -3.09 -5.48 -4.07
CA ALA A 4 -2.73 -5.54 -2.67
C ALA A 4 -1.32 -6.17 -2.62
N PHE A 5 -0.29 -5.33 -2.69
CA PHE A 5 1.08 -5.75 -2.43
C PHE A 5 1.16 -6.13 -0.95
N THR A 6 1.06 -7.42 -0.67
CA THR A 6 1.50 -7.93 0.62
C THR A 6 2.97 -7.60 0.74
N ALA A 7 3.28 -6.67 1.63
CA ALA A 7 4.65 -6.23 1.84
C ALA A 7 5.47 -7.37 2.48
N PRO A 8 6.76 -7.47 2.15
CA PRO A 8 7.64 -8.40 2.83
C PRO A 8 7.70 -8.10 4.33
N PRO A 9 7.86 -9.12 5.17
CA PRO A 9 7.99 -8.94 6.61
C PRO A 9 9.14 -7.98 6.93
N PRO A 10 9.02 -7.19 8.02
CA PRO A 10 10.11 -6.32 8.44
C PRO A 10 11.37 -7.14 8.72
N PRO A 11 12.57 -6.60 8.45
CA PRO A 11 13.82 -7.30 8.72
C PRO A 11 13.98 -7.56 10.22
N ALA A 12 14.42 -8.77 10.56
CA ALA A 12 14.70 -9.19 11.94
C ALA A 12 16.06 -8.68 12.43
N TRP A 13 17.05 -8.60 11.55
CA TRP A 13 18.42 -8.23 11.91
C TRP A 13 18.63 -6.72 11.86
N ARG A 14 19.24 -6.17 12.92
CA ARG A 14 19.52 -4.73 13.07
C ARG A 14 20.26 -4.14 11.87
N LEU A 15 21.27 -4.86 11.36
CA LEU A 15 22.05 -4.43 10.20
C LEU A 15 21.18 -4.32 8.95
N VAL A 16 20.36 -5.33 8.68
CA VAL A 16 19.47 -5.34 7.50
C VAL A 16 18.40 -4.25 7.63
N ALA A 17 17.86 -4.06 8.83
CA ALA A 17 16.94 -2.97 9.12
C ALA A 17 17.58 -1.61 8.79
N TRP A 18 18.82 -1.37 9.23
CA TRP A 18 19.56 -0.14 8.94
C TRP A 18 19.85 0.04 7.44
N LEU A 19 20.23 -1.02 6.73
CA LEU A 19 20.50 -1.00 5.29
C LEU A 19 19.25 -0.67 4.47
N THR A 20 18.08 -1.15 4.90
CA THR A 20 16.80 -1.00 4.18
C THR A 20 15.93 0.15 4.69
N THR A 21 16.39 0.91 5.67
CA THR A 21 15.69 2.09 6.16
C THR A 21 16.13 3.34 5.39
N SER A 22 15.17 4.20 5.08
CA SER A 22 15.44 5.50 4.48
C SER A 22 16.30 6.36 5.43
N PRO A 23 17.24 7.15 4.92
CA PRO A 23 17.93 8.17 5.72
C PRO A 23 17.00 9.31 6.16
N GLU A 24 15.89 9.51 5.47
CA GLU A 24 14.89 10.53 5.73
C GLU A 24 13.76 9.99 6.62
N GLN A 25 13.04 10.89 7.31
CA GLN A 25 11.85 10.53 8.07
C GLN A 25 10.71 10.24 7.10
N VAL A 26 10.44 8.97 6.87
CA VAL A 26 9.41 8.50 5.95
C VAL A 26 8.28 7.83 6.75
N PRO A 27 7.00 8.10 6.42
CA PRO A 27 5.87 7.42 7.03
C PRO A 27 6.00 5.88 6.93
N PRO A 28 5.57 5.12 7.97
CA PRO A 28 5.80 3.67 8.04
C PRO A 28 5.13 2.89 6.91
N ASP A 29 4.00 3.36 6.39
CA ASP A 29 3.31 2.80 5.25
C ASP A 29 4.10 2.99 3.94
N VAL A 30 4.68 4.17 3.71
CA VAL A 30 5.56 4.45 2.57
C VAL A 30 6.83 3.59 2.66
N LEU A 31 7.42 3.44 3.86
CA LEU A 31 8.57 2.58 4.09
C LEU A 31 8.27 1.11 3.73
N THR A 32 7.05 0.66 4.03
CA THR A 32 6.58 -0.68 3.68
C THR A 32 6.51 -0.89 2.16
N ILE A 33 6.02 0.11 1.42
CA ILE A 33 5.99 0.11 -0.05
C ILE A 33 7.41 0.09 -0.63
N LEU A 34 8.32 0.92 -0.08
CA LEU A 34 9.74 0.96 -0.49
C LEU A 34 10.40 -0.40 -0.35
N ARG A 35 10.21 -1.08 0.79
CA ARG A 35 10.72 -2.44 1.04
C ARG A 35 10.13 -3.46 0.07
N GLY A 36 8.85 -3.37 -0.23
CA GLY A 36 8.18 -4.26 -1.20
C GLY A 36 8.81 -4.21 -2.58
N ARG A 37 9.26 -3.04 -2.99
CA ARG A 37 9.91 -2.83 -4.30
C ARG A 37 11.29 -3.48 -4.43
N LEU A 38 12.00 -3.74 -3.33
CA LEU A 38 13.31 -4.43 -3.38
C LEU A 38 13.20 -5.84 -3.98
N VAL A 39 12.03 -6.48 -3.92
CA VAL A 39 11.79 -7.89 -4.28
C VAL A 39 11.16 -8.07 -5.68
N VAL A 40 10.67 -7.00 -6.30
CA VAL A 40 9.75 -7.11 -7.46
C VAL A 40 10.43 -7.45 -8.80
N GLY A 41 11.71 -7.17 -8.99
CA GLY A 41 12.35 -7.29 -10.30
C GLY A 41 13.11 -8.60 -10.53
N VAL A 42 12.55 -9.58 -11.26
CA VAL A 42 13.30 -10.82 -11.67
C VAL A 42 14.21 -10.54 -12.86
N ALA A 43 13.74 -9.80 -13.86
CA ALA A 43 14.47 -9.58 -15.10
C ALA A 43 15.86 -8.95 -14.90
N PRO A 44 16.06 -7.87 -14.12
CA PRO A 44 17.39 -7.34 -13.85
C PRO A 44 18.31 -8.33 -13.11
N LEU A 45 17.73 -9.21 -12.28
CA LEU A 45 18.48 -10.25 -11.59
C LEU A 45 19.03 -11.29 -12.57
N ILE A 46 18.19 -11.75 -13.50
CA ILE A 46 18.58 -12.72 -14.53
C ILE A 46 19.66 -12.12 -15.44
N VAL A 47 19.48 -10.87 -15.90
CA VAL A 47 20.46 -10.20 -16.74
C VAL A 47 21.82 -10.09 -16.02
N ALA A 48 21.81 -9.67 -14.76
CA ALA A 48 23.04 -9.56 -13.97
C ALA A 48 23.70 -10.94 -13.75
N ALA A 49 22.91 -11.99 -13.54
CA ALA A 49 23.39 -13.36 -13.40
C ALA A 49 24.06 -13.88 -14.70
N VAL A 50 23.42 -13.63 -15.84
CA VAL A 50 23.96 -14.04 -17.17
C VAL A 50 25.26 -13.31 -17.46
N VAL A 51 25.33 -12.00 -17.19
CA VAL A 51 26.55 -11.20 -17.41
C VAL A 51 27.68 -11.67 -16.47
N GLY A 52 27.36 -11.92 -15.17
CA GLY A 52 28.35 -12.44 -14.21
C GLY A 52 28.90 -13.78 -14.63
N ALA A 53 28.03 -14.74 -14.97
CA ALA A 53 28.43 -16.08 -15.42
C ALA A 53 29.24 -16.06 -16.73
N ALA A 54 28.87 -15.19 -17.67
CA ALA A 54 29.63 -15.03 -18.93
C ALA A 54 31.04 -14.48 -18.68
N LEU A 55 31.17 -13.47 -17.83
CA LEU A 55 32.47 -12.91 -17.46
C LEU A 55 33.35 -13.95 -16.73
N ALA A 56 32.74 -14.66 -15.74
CA ALA A 56 33.47 -15.69 -15.00
C ALA A 56 33.91 -16.88 -15.88
N SER A 57 33.05 -17.28 -16.83
CA SER A 57 33.40 -18.29 -17.84
C SER A 57 34.55 -17.84 -18.74
N LEU A 58 34.49 -16.60 -19.23
CA LEU A 58 35.57 -16.02 -20.05
C LEU A 58 36.88 -15.93 -19.27
N ALA A 59 36.80 -15.59 -17.96
CA ALA A 59 37.96 -15.49 -17.09
C ALA A 59 38.69 -16.84 -16.95
N ILE A 60 37.98 -17.95 -16.76
CA ILE A 60 38.57 -19.30 -16.70
C ILE A 60 39.21 -19.70 -18.03
N LEU A 61 38.54 -19.39 -19.13
CA LEU A 61 39.05 -19.73 -20.47
C LEU A 61 40.36 -18.99 -20.81
N ARG A 62 40.51 -17.75 -20.35
CA ARG A 62 41.64 -16.89 -20.61
C ARG A 62 42.79 -17.06 -19.63
N VAL A 63 42.47 -17.19 -18.34
CA VAL A 63 43.41 -17.26 -17.22
C VAL A 63 43.00 -18.39 -16.29
N PRO A 64 43.33 -19.65 -16.59
CA PRO A 64 42.89 -20.83 -15.86
C PRO A 64 43.64 -20.96 -14.50
N THR A 65 43.27 -20.15 -13.53
CA THR A 65 43.80 -20.21 -12.15
C THR A 65 42.79 -20.78 -11.20
N LEU A 66 43.26 -21.32 -10.07
CA LEU A 66 42.38 -21.81 -8.98
C LEU A 66 41.48 -20.68 -8.47
N ALA A 67 41.96 -19.44 -8.41
CA ALA A 67 41.22 -18.30 -7.98
C ALA A 67 40.02 -17.98 -8.93
N MET A 68 40.24 -18.06 -10.26
CA MET A 68 39.16 -17.86 -11.22
C MET A 68 38.14 -18.99 -11.19
N LEU A 69 38.57 -20.23 -10.98
CA LEU A 69 37.64 -21.36 -10.79
C LEU A 69 36.83 -21.22 -9.53
N ALA A 70 37.43 -20.85 -8.41
CA ALA A 70 36.77 -20.61 -7.14
C ALA A 70 35.73 -19.47 -7.29
N TRP A 71 36.08 -18.39 -7.99
CA TRP A 71 35.16 -17.31 -8.27
C TRP A 71 33.97 -17.77 -9.11
N PHE A 72 34.17 -18.53 -10.18
CA PHE A 72 33.07 -19.07 -10.99
C PHE A 72 32.11 -19.93 -10.17
N CYS A 73 32.64 -20.84 -9.33
CA CYS A 73 31.83 -21.66 -8.46
C CYS A 73 31.04 -20.81 -7.45
N ALA A 74 31.66 -19.77 -6.89
CA ALA A 74 31.00 -18.83 -5.98
C ALA A 74 29.89 -18.03 -6.68
N ASP A 75 30.13 -17.57 -7.92
CA ASP A 75 29.11 -16.86 -8.68
C ASP A 75 27.88 -17.72 -8.95
N LEU A 76 28.09 -18.96 -9.40
CA LEU A 76 27.00 -19.89 -9.67
C LEU A 76 26.19 -20.21 -8.41
N THR A 77 26.86 -20.51 -7.30
CA THR A 77 26.20 -20.88 -6.03
C THR A 77 25.44 -19.73 -5.42
N LEU A 78 26.03 -18.52 -5.38
CA LEU A 78 25.37 -17.34 -4.81
C LEU A 78 24.24 -16.82 -5.69
N THR A 79 24.39 -16.92 -7.00
CA THR A 79 23.30 -16.59 -7.96
C THR A 79 22.13 -17.53 -7.76
N LEU A 80 22.36 -18.85 -7.63
CA LEU A 80 21.30 -19.82 -7.39
C LEU A 80 20.63 -19.60 -6.03
N ALA A 81 21.41 -19.37 -4.97
CA ALA A 81 20.89 -19.07 -3.64
C ALA A 81 20.03 -17.81 -3.61
N ARG A 82 20.44 -16.77 -4.33
CA ARG A 82 19.69 -15.51 -4.45
C ARG A 82 18.39 -15.69 -5.23
N LEU A 83 18.42 -16.46 -6.32
CA LEU A 83 17.24 -16.74 -7.14
C LEU A 83 16.21 -17.58 -6.33
N THR A 84 16.67 -18.62 -5.64
CA THR A 84 15.80 -19.47 -4.80
C THR A 84 15.16 -18.66 -3.67
N THR A 85 15.94 -17.85 -2.95
CA THR A 85 15.42 -16.97 -1.88
C THR A 85 14.35 -16.03 -2.42
N MET A 86 14.58 -15.44 -3.58
CA MET A 86 13.60 -14.56 -4.23
C MET A 86 12.32 -15.30 -4.65
N LEU A 87 12.44 -16.50 -5.25
CA LEU A 87 11.29 -17.28 -5.68
C LEU A 87 10.43 -17.73 -4.48
N VAL A 88 11.08 -18.21 -3.41
CA VAL A 88 10.40 -18.58 -2.15
C VAL A 88 9.67 -17.37 -1.54
N MET A 89 10.33 -16.21 -1.50
CA MET A 89 9.73 -14.99 -0.99
C MET A 89 8.50 -14.57 -1.81
N ARG A 90 8.58 -14.62 -3.14
CA ARG A 90 7.44 -14.31 -4.03
C ARG A 90 6.29 -15.30 -3.87
N HIS A 91 6.60 -16.60 -3.73
CA HIS A 91 5.60 -17.64 -3.48
C HIS A 91 4.86 -17.36 -2.16
N ASN A 92 5.59 -17.08 -1.08
CA ASN A 92 5.02 -16.79 0.22
C ASN A 92 4.17 -15.50 0.22
N LEU A 93 4.63 -14.45 -0.48
CA LEU A 93 3.86 -13.21 -0.62
C LEU A 93 2.54 -13.40 -1.38
N ARG A 94 2.50 -14.32 -2.35
CA ARG A 94 1.26 -14.67 -3.06
C ARG A 94 0.28 -15.46 -2.18
N ASN A 95 0.79 -16.25 -1.25
CA ASN A 95 0.01 -17.16 -0.41
C ASN A 95 -0.18 -16.64 1.03
N ALA A 96 0.18 -15.40 1.31
CA ALA A 96 0.17 -14.79 2.66
C ALA A 96 -1.23 -14.74 3.32
N GLY A 97 -2.32 -14.96 2.57
CA GLY A 97 -3.67 -15.09 3.11
C GLY A 97 -3.96 -16.40 3.84
N GLN A 98 -3.09 -17.42 3.76
CA GLN A 98 -3.38 -18.77 4.27
C GLN A 98 -2.43 -19.31 5.37
N ARG A 99 -1.32 -18.64 5.68
CA ARG A 99 -0.34 -19.17 6.65
C ARG A 99 0.22 -18.07 7.57
N SER A 100 -0.30 -18.00 8.78
CA SER A 100 0.36 -17.37 9.93
C SER A 100 1.14 -18.43 10.71
N GLY A 101 2.38 -18.69 10.33
CA GLY A 101 3.25 -19.62 11.06
C GLY A 101 4.70 -19.40 10.66
N GLY A 102 5.57 -19.12 11.64
CA GLY A 102 7.02 -19.18 11.66
C GLY A 102 7.75 -18.90 10.35
N MET A 103 7.65 -17.69 9.80
CA MET A 103 8.38 -17.35 8.57
C MET A 103 9.86 -17.15 8.89
N LEU A 104 10.72 -17.89 8.19
CA LEU A 104 12.15 -17.58 8.10
C LEU A 104 12.33 -16.08 7.78
N PRO A 105 13.39 -15.41 8.26
CA PRO A 105 13.66 -14.00 7.97
C PRO A 105 14.09 -13.83 6.50
N LEU A 106 13.15 -14.08 5.57
CA LEU A 106 13.40 -14.10 4.13
C LEU A 106 13.90 -12.75 3.60
N THR A 107 13.44 -11.65 4.20
CA THR A 107 13.92 -10.32 3.85
C THR A 107 15.40 -10.18 4.17
N ASP A 108 15.83 -10.67 5.35
CA ASP A 108 17.22 -10.63 5.77
C ASP A 108 18.10 -11.52 4.89
N LEU A 109 17.65 -12.73 4.58
CA LEU A 109 18.36 -13.67 3.70
C LEU A 109 18.49 -13.10 2.28
N TYR A 110 17.45 -12.45 1.74
CA TYR A 110 17.49 -11.82 0.42
C TYR A 110 18.51 -10.69 0.39
N VAL A 111 18.50 -9.79 1.38
CA VAL A 111 19.45 -8.66 1.46
C VAL A 111 20.87 -9.19 1.60
N LEU A 112 21.11 -10.16 2.51
CA LEU A 112 22.44 -10.75 2.73
C LEU A 112 22.97 -11.45 1.47
N SER A 113 22.14 -12.28 0.82
CA SER A 113 22.54 -12.94 -0.45
C SER A 113 22.87 -11.92 -1.54
N SER A 114 22.15 -10.79 -1.59
CA SER A 114 22.42 -9.70 -2.52
C SER A 114 23.74 -8.99 -2.23
N MET A 115 24.09 -8.80 -0.94
CA MET A 115 25.38 -8.23 -0.52
C MET A 115 26.54 -9.15 -0.87
N LEU A 116 26.43 -10.45 -0.53
CA LEU A 116 27.45 -11.45 -0.83
C LEU A 116 27.66 -11.59 -2.34
N TRP A 117 26.59 -11.56 -3.12
CA TRP A 117 26.69 -11.61 -4.56
C TRP A 117 27.43 -10.39 -5.14
N CYS A 118 27.17 -9.19 -4.67
CA CYS A 118 27.93 -8.00 -5.11
C CYS A 118 29.40 -8.08 -4.71
N ALA A 119 29.68 -8.54 -3.49
CA ALA A 119 31.06 -8.66 -3.01
C ALA A 119 31.87 -9.69 -3.82
N GLN A 120 31.28 -10.87 -4.14
CA GLN A 120 31.96 -11.87 -4.95
C GLN A 120 32.20 -11.40 -6.40
N ILE A 121 31.23 -10.70 -7.02
CA ILE A 121 31.44 -10.10 -8.35
C ILE A 121 32.56 -9.06 -8.30
N GLY A 122 32.59 -8.21 -7.25
CA GLY A 122 33.67 -7.25 -7.05
C GLY A 122 35.05 -7.95 -6.97
N CYS A 123 35.17 -9.04 -6.20
CA CYS A 123 36.40 -9.84 -6.13
C CYS A 123 36.78 -10.40 -7.49
N GLY A 124 35.85 -10.96 -8.26
CA GLY A 124 36.11 -11.50 -9.59
C GLY A 124 36.57 -10.44 -10.59
N VAL A 125 35.92 -9.28 -10.58
CA VAL A 125 36.35 -8.14 -11.39
C VAL A 125 37.75 -7.67 -10.98
N GLY A 126 38.08 -7.64 -9.70
CA GLY A 126 39.41 -7.34 -9.20
C GLY A 126 40.46 -8.36 -9.69
N LEU A 127 40.13 -9.66 -9.67
CA LEU A 127 41.00 -10.69 -10.23
C LEU A 127 41.22 -10.51 -11.74
N CYS A 128 40.18 -10.16 -12.51
CA CYS A 128 40.29 -9.85 -13.93
C CYS A 128 41.23 -8.64 -14.17
N MET A 129 41.11 -7.59 -13.36
CA MET A 129 42.01 -6.42 -13.44
C MET A 129 43.46 -6.78 -13.09
N ALA A 130 43.65 -7.58 -12.04
CA ALA A 130 44.98 -8.02 -11.59
C ALA A 130 45.70 -8.92 -12.60
N SER A 131 44.95 -9.67 -13.44
CA SER A 131 45.51 -10.55 -14.47
C SER A 131 46.24 -9.79 -15.57
N GLY A 132 45.88 -8.51 -15.81
CA GLY A 132 46.44 -7.73 -16.92
C GLY A 132 46.08 -8.26 -18.34
N ASP A 133 45.17 -9.24 -18.42
CA ASP A 133 44.76 -9.82 -19.71
C ASP A 133 44.04 -8.78 -20.57
N PRO A 134 44.46 -8.56 -21.83
CA PRO A 134 43.91 -7.48 -22.66
C PRO A 134 42.45 -7.68 -23.05
N VAL A 135 41.88 -8.86 -22.86
CA VAL A 135 40.45 -9.15 -23.08
C VAL A 135 39.66 -8.97 -21.79
N LEU A 136 40.16 -9.50 -20.67
CA LEU A 136 39.43 -9.47 -19.41
C LEU A 136 39.30 -8.06 -18.82
N VAL A 137 40.31 -7.21 -18.94
CA VAL A 137 40.33 -5.86 -18.39
C VAL A 137 39.20 -4.98 -18.93
N PRO A 138 38.96 -4.85 -20.24
CA PRO A 138 37.85 -4.09 -20.77
C PRO A 138 36.48 -4.61 -20.30
N PHE A 139 36.31 -5.95 -20.26
CA PHE A 139 35.06 -6.55 -19.77
C PHE A 139 34.85 -6.30 -18.29
N ALA A 140 35.91 -6.31 -17.48
CA ALA A 140 35.86 -5.96 -16.06
C ALA A 140 35.44 -4.49 -15.85
N CYS A 141 35.98 -3.57 -16.64
CA CYS A 141 35.59 -2.15 -16.62
C CYS A 141 34.11 -1.98 -16.99
N LEU A 142 33.65 -2.63 -18.07
CA LEU A 142 32.27 -2.57 -18.51
C LEU A 142 31.31 -3.17 -17.48
N ALA A 143 31.66 -4.33 -16.91
CA ALA A 143 30.87 -5.01 -15.90
C ALA A 143 30.74 -4.14 -14.61
N THR A 144 31.84 -3.53 -14.14
CA THR A 144 31.84 -2.64 -12.99
C THR A 144 30.93 -1.44 -13.23
N THR A 145 31.08 -0.75 -14.35
CA THR A 145 30.30 0.44 -14.69
C THR A 145 28.81 0.10 -14.82
N GLY A 146 28.50 -0.97 -15.56
CA GLY A 146 27.13 -1.43 -15.76
C GLY A 146 26.45 -1.88 -14.48
N LEU A 147 27.18 -2.59 -13.59
CA LEU A 147 26.64 -3.05 -12.33
C LEU A 147 26.38 -1.90 -11.35
N VAL A 148 27.33 -0.98 -11.18
CA VAL A 148 27.19 0.18 -10.31
C VAL A 148 26.02 1.06 -10.75
N GLY A 149 25.89 1.36 -12.05
CA GLY A 149 24.75 2.10 -12.60
C GLY A 149 23.43 1.35 -12.45
N GLY A 150 23.43 0.04 -12.72
CA GLY A 150 22.27 -0.82 -12.57
C GLY A 150 21.77 -0.95 -11.13
N LEU A 151 22.68 -1.01 -10.15
CA LEU A 151 22.33 -1.01 -8.73
C LEU A 151 21.63 0.30 -8.31
N ALA A 152 22.12 1.45 -8.79
CA ALA A 152 21.53 2.75 -8.52
C ALA A 152 20.09 2.86 -9.05
N ALA A 153 19.87 2.40 -10.27
CA ALA A 153 18.56 2.45 -10.89
C ALA A 153 17.56 1.45 -10.29
N ARG A 154 18.06 0.30 -9.85
CA ARG A 154 17.21 -0.80 -9.35
C ARG A 154 16.70 -0.60 -7.93
N ASN A 155 17.53 -0.06 -7.05
CA ASN A 155 17.28 -0.04 -5.60
C ASN A 155 17.10 1.39 -5.05
N PRO A 156 16.27 2.28 -5.65
CA PRO A 156 16.08 3.62 -5.12
C PRO A 156 15.42 3.60 -3.73
N GLY A 157 14.75 2.50 -3.35
CA GLY A 157 14.11 2.35 -2.04
C GLY A 157 15.07 2.10 -0.87
N ALA A 158 16.36 1.75 -1.13
CA ALA A 158 17.35 1.41 -0.10
C ALA A 158 18.73 2.00 -0.42
N PRO A 159 18.93 3.32 -0.33
CA PRO A 159 20.15 3.99 -0.78
C PRO A 159 21.40 3.57 0.01
N ARG A 160 21.27 3.25 1.32
CA ARG A 160 22.39 2.74 2.12
C ARG A 160 22.86 1.37 1.64
N MET A 161 21.90 0.46 1.39
CA MET A 161 22.19 -0.86 0.84
C MET A 161 22.91 -0.75 -0.50
N THR A 162 22.41 0.10 -1.39
CA THR A 162 22.97 0.32 -2.73
C THR A 162 24.38 0.88 -2.63
N LEU A 163 24.64 1.83 -1.74
CA LEU A 163 25.99 2.39 -1.53
C LEU A 163 26.99 1.32 -1.09
N VAL A 164 26.61 0.46 -0.12
CA VAL A 164 27.49 -0.63 0.35
C VAL A 164 27.75 -1.62 -0.78
N GLN A 165 26.74 -1.96 -1.59
CA GLN A 165 26.92 -2.82 -2.78
C GLN A 165 27.87 -2.21 -3.81
N MET A 166 27.75 -0.92 -4.10
CA MET A 166 28.66 -0.23 -5.02
C MET A 166 30.11 -0.23 -4.50
N ILE A 167 30.31 0.06 -3.22
CA ILE A 167 31.63 0.03 -2.58
C ILE A 167 32.23 -1.38 -2.68
N SER A 168 31.42 -2.43 -2.43
CA SER A 168 31.91 -3.82 -2.48
C SER A 168 32.33 -4.28 -3.89
N VAL A 169 31.92 -3.57 -4.95
CA VAL A 169 32.36 -3.81 -6.32
C VAL A 169 33.56 -2.94 -6.69
N VAL A 170 33.52 -1.64 -6.36
CA VAL A 170 34.53 -0.67 -6.78
C VAL A 170 35.85 -0.85 -6.05
N VAL A 171 35.83 -1.18 -4.75
CA VAL A 171 37.06 -1.34 -3.96
C VAL A 171 37.94 -2.52 -4.47
N PRO A 172 37.39 -3.74 -4.70
CA PRO A 172 38.19 -4.80 -5.28
C PRO A 172 38.65 -4.52 -6.71
N PHE A 173 37.84 -3.82 -7.52
CA PHE A 173 38.24 -3.36 -8.84
C PHE A 173 39.51 -2.50 -8.77
N MET A 174 39.54 -1.48 -7.87
CA MET A 174 40.72 -0.64 -7.69
C MET A 174 41.91 -1.42 -7.16
N ALA A 175 41.71 -2.32 -6.19
CA ALA A 175 42.75 -3.17 -5.65
C ALA A 175 43.38 -4.05 -6.74
N GLY A 176 42.54 -4.64 -7.60
CA GLY A 176 43.02 -5.43 -8.75
C GLY A 176 43.77 -4.60 -9.78
N ALA A 177 43.29 -3.39 -10.07
CA ALA A 177 44.01 -2.48 -10.98
C ALA A 177 45.40 -2.08 -10.46
N ILE A 178 45.56 -1.90 -9.18
CA ILE A 178 46.86 -1.62 -8.52
C ILE A 178 47.74 -2.88 -8.54
N ALA A 179 47.19 -4.05 -8.20
CA ALA A 179 47.91 -5.32 -8.14
C ALA A 179 48.40 -5.77 -9.49
N GLY A 180 47.71 -5.44 -10.58
CA GLY A 180 48.15 -5.72 -11.96
C GLY A 180 49.40 -4.97 -12.41
N GLY A 181 49.86 -3.97 -11.63
CA GLY A 181 51.13 -3.28 -11.81
C GLY A 181 51.26 -2.46 -13.10
N GLN A 182 50.18 -2.27 -13.83
CA GLN A 182 50.17 -1.53 -15.09
C GLN A 182 49.93 -0.04 -14.83
N PRO A 183 50.87 0.86 -15.15
CA PRO A 183 50.73 2.29 -14.86
C PRO A 183 49.52 2.93 -15.55
N TRP A 184 49.03 2.37 -16.65
CA TRP A 184 47.86 2.80 -17.41
C TRP A 184 46.52 2.63 -16.62
N PHE A 185 46.53 1.83 -15.53
CA PHE A 185 45.33 1.64 -14.69
C PHE A 185 45.25 2.66 -13.55
N LEU A 186 46.32 3.41 -13.25
CA LEU A 186 46.29 4.43 -12.19
C LEU A 186 45.20 5.51 -12.42
N PRO A 187 44.97 6.00 -13.66
CA PRO A 187 43.85 6.92 -13.90
C PRO A 187 42.48 6.32 -13.59
N LEU A 188 42.28 5.00 -13.79
CA LEU A 188 41.04 4.34 -13.43
C LEU A 188 40.83 4.35 -11.90
N CYS A 189 41.90 4.17 -11.12
CA CYS A 189 41.84 4.24 -9.65
C CYS A 189 41.48 5.64 -9.15
N ALA A 190 41.86 6.70 -9.87
CA ALA A 190 41.48 8.08 -9.56
C ALA A 190 40.02 8.40 -9.97
N LEU A 191 39.57 7.85 -11.14
CA LEU A 191 38.22 8.09 -11.67
C LEU A 191 37.14 7.27 -10.97
N ALA A 192 37.44 6.06 -10.47
CA ALA A 192 36.47 5.17 -9.87
C ALA A 192 35.78 5.76 -8.61
N PRO A 193 36.46 6.42 -7.66
CA PRO A 193 35.83 7.10 -6.55
C PRO A 193 34.93 8.27 -7.00
N LEU A 194 35.35 9.05 -7.98
CA LEU A 194 34.54 10.14 -8.55
C LEU A 194 33.27 9.61 -9.17
N TYR A 195 33.37 8.52 -9.95
CA TYR A 195 32.22 7.82 -10.51
C TYR A 195 31.30 7.31 -9.40
N LEU A 196 31.83 6.67 -8.35
CA LEU A 196 31.04 6.21 -7.22
C LEU A 196 30.28 7.33 -6.53
N VAL A 197 30.95 8.47 -6.28
CA VAL A 197 30.32 9.66 -5.68
C VAL A 197 29.19 10.19 -6.57
N ALA A 198 29.44 10.31 -7.88
CA ALA A 198 28.44 10.79 -8.84
C ALA A 198 27.21 9.87 -8.87
N VAL A 199 27.40 8.55 -8.99
CA VAL A 199 26.30 7.60 -9.02
C VAL A 199 25.57 7.52 -7.68
N ALA A 200 26.29 7.61 -6.55
CA ALA A 200 25.67 7.67 -5.22
C ALA A 200 24.83 8.95 -5.04
N ALA A 201 25.27 10.08 -5.60
CA ALA A 201 24.49 11.32 -5.59
C ALA A 201 23.20 11.17 -6.42
N VAL A 202 23.28 10.56 -7.62
CA VAL A 202 22.13 10.24 -8.46
C VAL A 202 21.17 9.29 -7.72
N ASN A 203 21.69 8.24 -7.08
CA ASN A 203 20.84 7.30 -6.33
C ASN A 203 20.11 7.98 -5.16
N ARG A 204 20.78 8.88 -4.41
CA ARG A 204 20.14 9.67 -3.35
C ARG A 204 19.03 10.56 -3.90
N ARG A 205 19.27 11.23 -5.03
CA ARG A 205 18.25 12.06 -5.68
C ARG A 205 17.04 11.23 -6.14
N LEU A 206 17.29 10.11 -6.82
CA LEU A 206 16.22 9.18 -7.21
C LEU A 206 15.42 8.68 -6.00
N HIS A 207 16.08 8.43 -4.87
CA HIS A 207 15.40 8.07 -3.63
C HIS A 207 14.48 9.19 -3.12
N ALA A 208 14.99 10.42 -3.03
CA ALA A 208 14.22 11.57 -2.57
C ALA A 208 13.01 11.85 -3.49
N ASP A 209 13.22 11.84 -4.81
CA ASP A 209 12.16 12.02 -5.80
C ASP A 209 11.08 10.93 -5.67
N TYR A 210 11.50 9.67 -5.45
CA TYR A 210 10.59 8.55 -5.29
C TYR A 210 9.78 8.61 -3.99
N VAL A 211 10.41 9.00 -2.87
CA VAL A 211 9.71 9.24 -1.59
C VAL A 211 8.71 10.38 -1.74
N ALA A 212 9.11 11.49 -2.36
CA ALA A 212 8.24 12.63 -2.61
C ALA A 212 7.00 12.23 -3.46
N LEU A 213 7.21 11.43 -4.51
CA LEU A 213 6.12 10.91 -5.34
C LEU A 213 5.12 10.07 -4.53
N LEU A 214 5.61 9.13 -3.69
CA LEU A 214 4.74 8.28 -2.87
C LEU A 214 3.98 9.10 -1.81
N CYS A 215 4.62 10.10 -1.21
CA CYS A 215 3.97 11.01 -0.26
C CYS A 215 2.90 11.87 -0.95
N ALA A 216 3.17 12.37 -2.15
CA ALA A 216 2.21 13.14 -2.94
C ALA A 216 1.02 12.27 -3.38
N GLU A 217 1.26 11.05 -3.86
CA GLU A 217 0.20 10.09 -4.20
C GLU A 217 -0.71 9.81 -2.99
N ARG A 218 -0.10 9.60 -1.81
CA ARG A 218 -0.83 9.40 -0.55
C ARG A 218 -1.68 10.61 -0.19
N ALA A 219 -1.12 11.81 -0.28
CA ALA A 219 -1.85 13.06 0.01
C ALA A 219 -3.03 13.26 -0.94
N LEU A 220 -2.82 13.04 -2.24
CA LEU A 220 -3.88 13.11 -3.25
C LEU A 220 -4.98 12.06 -2.99
N ARG A 221 -4.60 10.83 -2.67
CA ARG A 221 -5.55 9.77 -2.32
C ARG A 221 -6.35 10.11 -1.07
N HIS A 222 -5.70 10.67 -0.05
CA HIS A 222 -6.39 11.13 1.17
C HIS A 222 -7.39 12.24 0.84
N GLN A 223 -6.99 13.25 0.04
CA GLN A 223 -7.89 14.33 -0.40
C GLN A 223 -9.06 13.81 -1.26
N ALA A 224 -8.81 12.83 -2.14
CA ALA A 224 -9.86 12.23 -2.97
C ALA A 224 -10.88 11.39 -2.18
N LEU A 225 -10.52 10.87 -1.01
CA LEU A 225 -11.35 9.95 -0.22
C LEU A 225 -11.88 10.54 1.09
N HIS A 226 -11.44 11.74 1.49
CA HIS A 226 -11.86 12.39 2.73
C HIS A 226 -12.40 13.79 2.48
N CYS A 227 -13.31 14.22 3.35
CA CYS A 227 -13.84 15.57 3.36
C CYS A 227 -12.81 16.53 3.99
N GLY A 228 -12.35 17.53 3.23
CA GLY A 228 -11.35 18.50 3.69
C GLY A 228 -11.77 19.30 4.92
N LEU A 229 -13.07 19.50 5.16
CA LEU A 229 -13.58 20.23 6.30
C LEU A 229 -13.58 19.39 7.59
N THR A 230 -14.12 18.17 7.53
CA THR A 230 -14.38 17.34 8.73
C THR A 230 -13.33 16.23 8.94
N GLY A 231 -12.52 15.93 7.91
CA GLY A 231 -11.58 14.81 7.90
C GLY A 231 -12.24 13.43 7.92
N LEU A 232 -13.57 13.35 7.81
CA LEU A 232 -14.29 12.09 7.63
C LEU A 232 -14.13 11.57 6.19
N PRO A 233 -14.28 10.26 5.94
CA PRO A 233 -14.54 9.72 4.63
C PRO A 233 -15.60 10.54 3.89
N ASN A 234 -15.36 10.80 2.59
CA ASN A 234 -16.32 11.48 1.73
C ASN A 234 -17.28 10.48 1.05
N ARG A 235 -18.21 10.97 0.23
CA ARG A 235 -19.17 10.14 -0.52
C ARG A 235 -18.50 9.03 -1.30
N THR A 236 -17.41 9.32 -2.03
CA THR A 236 -16.68 8.32 -2.83
C THR A 236 -16.12 7.19 -1.96
N SER A 237 -15.50 7.53 -0.84
CA SER A 237 -14.99 6.54 0.12
C SER A 237 -16.10 5.72 0.75
N PHE A 238 -17.21 6.35 1.07
CA PHE A 238 -18.39 5.69 1.61
C PHE A 238 -19.00 4.68 0.62
N ASP A 239 -19.19 5.07 -0.65
CA ASP A 239 -19.73 4.19 -1.69
C ASP A 239 -18.83 2.98 -1.94
N GLN A 240 -17.49 3.16 -1.88
CA GLN A 240 -16.54 2.05 -1.93
C GLN A 240 -16.69 1.09 -0.76
N ALA A 241 -16.81 1.61 0.47
CA ALA A 241 -16.99 0.81 1.68
C ALA A 241 -18.33 0.04 1.66
N LEU A 242 -19.41 0.71 1.25
CA LEU A 242 -20.73 0.11 1.12
C LEU A 242 -20.74 -1.02 0.08
N THR A 243 -20.14 -0.80 -1.08
CA THR A 243 -20.01 -1.81 -2.13
C THR A 243 -19.19 -3.02 -1.66
N ALA A 244 -18.07 -2.77 -0.98
CA ALA A 244 -17.24 -3.84 -0.43
C ALA A 244 -17.95 -4.67 0.64
N ALA A 245 -18.69 -4.02 1.54
CA ALA A 245 -19.47 -4.69 2.57
C ALA A 245 -20.63 -5.51 1.96
N SER A 246 -21.24 -5.03 0.87
CA SER A 246 -22.34 -5.72 0.18
C SER A 246 -21.86 -6.90 -0.67
N ALA A 247 -20.61 -6.93 -1.11
CA ALA A 247 -20.05 -7.98 -1.98
C ALA A 247 -19.65 -9.26 -1.23
N GLY A 248 -19.47 -9.22 0.09
CA GLY A 248 -18.94 -10.32 0.92
C GLY A 248 -19.98 -11.37 1.35
N ARG A 249 -21.05 -11.59 0.59
CA ARG A 249 -22.19 -12.43 0.99
C ARG A 249 -21.89 -13.93 1.01
N ASN A 250 -21.89 -14.50 2.22
CA ASN A 250 -22.34 -15.85 2.54
C ASN A 250 -23.45 -15.70 3.60
N ASP A 251 -24.39 -16.64 3.69
CA ASP A 251 -25.60 -16.60 4.53
C ASP A 251 -25.35 -16.54 6.07
N ASP A 252 -24.16 -16.17 6.51
CA ASP A 252 -23.79 -16.05 7.93
C ASP A 252 -24.10 -14.66 8.48
N GLU A 253 -24.57 -14.60 9.74
CA GLU A 253 -24.85 -13.37 10.51
C GLU A 253 -23.68 -12.37 10.55
N ASP A 254 -22.45 -12.83 10.29
CA ASP A 254 -21.25 -11.98 10.24
C ASP A 254 -21.20 -11.04 9.02
N HIS A 255 -22.11 -11.18 8.04
CA HIS A 255 -22.18 -10.38 6.82
C HIS A 255 -23.35 -9.39 6.76
N ALA A 256 -24.10 -9.25 7.85
CA ALA A 256 -25.17 -8.26 7.94
C ALA A 256 -24.60 -6.83 7.80
N VAL A 257 -25.28 -5.99 7.04
CA VAL A 257 -24.92 -4.57 6.88
C VAL A 257 -26.12 -3.70 7.23
N ALA A 258 -25.89 -2.69 8.08
CA ALA A 258 -26.86 -1.64 8.35
C ALA A 258 -26.28 -0.28 7.98
N LEU A 259 -27.08 0.48 7.26
CA LEU A 259 -26.80 1.85 6.85
C LEU A 259 -27.67 2.81 7.65
N LEU A 260 -27.05 3.78 8.31
CA LEU A 260 -27.69 4.92 8.92
C LEU A 260 -27.42 6.15 8.05
N TYR A 261 -28.45 6.76 7.51
CA TYR A 261 -28.38 8.03 6.77
C TYR A 261 -28.83 9.16 7.68
N LEU A 262 -28.02 10.19 7.83
CA LEU A 262 -28.20 11.25 8.81
C LEU A 262 -28.27 12.61 8.13
N ASP A 263 -29.12 13.49 8.66
CA ASP A 263 -29.24 14.88 8.23
C ASP A 263 -29.45 15.81 9.44
N LEU A 264 -28.70 16.90 9.50
CA LEU A 264 -28.73 17.82 10.64
C LEU A 264 -29.95 18.75 10.61
N ASP A 265 -30.78 18.63 11.59
CA ASP A 265 -32.02 19.44 11.70
C ASP A 265 -31.69 20.90 12.08
N GLY A 266 -32.03 21.84 11.19
CA GLY A 266 -31.87 23.27 11.47
C GLY A 266 -30.49 23.82 11.13
N PHE A 267 -29.59 23.06 10.49
CA PHE A 267 -28.25 23.51 10.10
C PHE A 267 -28.28 24.79 9.23
N LYS A 268 -29.23 24.89 8.29
CA LYS A 268 -29.39 26.09 7.48
C LYS A 268 -29.65 27.33 8.31
N ALA A 269 -30.49 27.24 9.33
CA ALA A 269 -30.78 28.37 10.23
C ALA A 269 -29.55 28.84 11.01
N VAL A 270 -28.67 27.90 11.39
CA VAL A 270 -27.38 28.25 12.01
C VAL A 270 -26.51 29.04 11.03
N ASN A 271 -26.39 28.58 9.76
CA ASN A 271 -25.65 29.31 8.74
C ASN A 271 -26.22 30.71 8.48
N ASP A 272 -27.53 30.82 8.36
CA ASP A 272 -28.24 32.08 8.09
C ASP A 272 -28.11 33.08 9.28
N THR A 273 -28.01 32.58 10.52
CA THR A 273 -27.91 33.41 11.72
C THR A 273 -26.47 33.77 12.09
N TYR A 274 -25.53 32.80 12.02
CA TYR A 274 -24.18 32.93 12.56
C TYR A 274 -23.09 32.91 11.47
N GLY A 275 -23.48 32.75 10.20
CA GLY A 275 -22.58 32.68 9.08
C GLY A 275 -21.96 31.31 8.84
N HIS A 276 -21.46 31.09 7.60
CA HIS A 276 -20.91 29.82 7.15
C HIS A 276 -19.69 29.33 7.96
N ALA A 277 -18.85 30.25 8.45
CA ALA A 277 -17.68 29.87 9.26
C ALA A 277 -18.08 29.17 10.58
N THR A 278 -19.17 29.64 11.19
CA THR A 278 -19.75 29.02 12.38
C THR A 278 -20.39 27.67 12.04
N GLY A 279 -21.08 27.57 10.90
CA GLY A 279 -21.60 26.30 10.40
C GLY A 279 -20.49 25.28 10.11
N ASP A 280 -19.36 25.70 9.54
CA ASP A 280 -18.21 24.83 9.31
C ASP A 280 -17.62 24.31 10.64
N THR A 281 -17.49 25.16 11.66
CA THR A 281 -17.06 24.76 13.00
C THR A 281 -18.03 23.76 13.64
N LEU A 282 -19.33 23.99 13.47
CA LEU A 282 -20.37 23.06 13.93
C LEU A 282 -20.25 21.69 13.26
N LEU A 283 -20.08 21.64 11.93
CA LEU A 283 -19.88 20.38 11.19
C LEU A 283 -18.64 19.61 11.65
N GLN A 284 -17.55 20.30 11.98
CA GLN A 284 -16.36 19.68 12.55
C GLN A 284 -16.61 19.06 13.93
N GLN A 285 -17.38 19.76 14.78
CA GLN A 285 -17.73 19.26 16.10
C GLN A 285 -18.72 18.08 16.03
N VAL A 286 -19.71 18.14 15.12
CA VAL A 286 -20.61 17.00 14.82
C VAL A 286 -19.79 15.79 14.38
N ALA A 287 -18.86 15.97 13.45
CA ALA A 287 -18.00 14.88 12.98
C ALA A 287 -17.18 14.22 14.10
N ARG A 288 -16.71 15.00 15.09
CA ARG A 288 -16.03 14.45 16.27
C ARG A 288 -16.99 13.61 17.11
N ARG A 289 -18.17 14.14 17.45
CA ARG A 289 -19.18 13.41 18.24
C ARG A 289 -19.62 12.12 17.57
N LEU A 290 -19.79 12.13 16.25
CA LEU A 290 -20.11 10.91 15.50
C LEU A 290 -18.99 9.86 15.62
N ARG A 291 -17.73 10.26 15.53
CA ARG A 291 -16.58 9.35 15.72
C ARG A 291 -16.53 8.77 17.14
N ASP A 292 -16.87 9.55 18.14
CA ASP A 292 -16.83 9.13 19.55
C ASP A 292 -17.93 8.12 19.89
N VAL A 293 -19.06 8.16 19.17
CA VAL A 293 -20.21 7.23 19.35
C VAL A 293 -19.98 5.90 18.66
N VAL A 294 -19.31 5.88 17.51
CA VAL A 294 -19.10 4.66 16.71
C VAL A 294 -17.83 3.93 17.09
N MET A 295 -17.72 2.65 16.74
CA MET A 295 -16.52 1.87 16.97
C MET A 295 -15.54 2.01 15.79
N ALA A 296 -14.27 1.66 16.02
CA ALA A 296 -13.23 1.71 14.99
C ALA A 296 -13.50 0.83 13.75
N ALA A 297 -14.35 -0.18 13.90
CA ALA A 297 -14.78 -1.06 12.80
C ALA A 297 -15.92 -0.47 11.96
N ASP A 298 -16.62 0.55 12.47
CA ASP A 298 -17.72 1.20 11.77
C ASP A 298 -17.17 2.30 10.84
N VAL A 299 -17.87 2.57 9.75
CA VAL A 299 -17.49 3.65 8.82
C VAL A 299 -18.41 4.83 9.02
N VAL A 300 -17.84 6.00 9.35
CA VAL A 300 -18.57 7.28 9.40
C VAL A 300 -18.09 8.15 8.25
N ALA A 301 -19.02 8.71 7.50
CA ALA A 301 -18.73 9.56 6.35
C ALA A 301 -19.57 10.84 6.35
N ARG A 302 -19.05 11.90 5.71
CA ARG A 302 -19.83 13.07 5.33
C ARG A 302 -20.10 13.02 3.85
N LEU A 303 -21.37 12.96 3.46
CA LEU A 303 -21.79 12.81 2.06
C LEU A 303 -21.87 14.14 1.31
N GLY A 304 -22.15 15.23 2.02
CA GLY A 304 -22.22 16.59 1.48
C GLY A 304 -23.06 17.50 2.40
N GLY A 305 -22.87 18.81 2.34
CA GLY A 305 -23.66 19.74 3.15
C GLY A 305 -23.73 19.35 4.62
N ASP A 306 -24.94 19.07 5.09
CA ASP A 306 -25.30 18.62 6.43
C ASP A 306 -25.61 17.10 6.52
N GLU A 307 -25.34 16.36 5.44
CA GLU A 307 -25.61 14.92 5.36
C GLU A 307 -24.39 14.08 5.79
N PHE A 308 -24.66 13.10 6.66
CA PHE A 308 -23.68 12.11 7.11
C PHE A 308 -24.22 10.70 6.92
N ALA A 309 -23.34 9.71 6.92
CA ALA A 309 -23.71 8.31 6.88
C ALA A 309 -22.86 7.49 7.84
N VAL A 310 -23.46 6.44 8.42
CA VAL A 310 -22.76 5.44 9.22
C VAL A 310 -23.06 4.07 8.66
N LEU A 311 -22.00 3.28 8.42
CA LEU A 311 -22.09 1.91 7.95
C LEU A 311 -21.64 0.98 9.09
N LEU A 312 -22.55 0.10 9.51
CA LEU A 312 -22.32 -0.93 10.50
C LEU A 312 -22.27 -2.30 9.81
N THR A 313 -21.29 -3.14 10.17
CA THR A 313 -21.12 -4.46 9.56
C THR A 313 -21.13 -5.58 10.61
N GLY A 314 -21.50 -6.81 10.18
CA GLY A 314 -21.56 -7.98 11.02
C GLY A 314 -22.54 -7.81 12.19
N ARG A 315 -22.18 -8.33 13.35
CA ARG A 315 -23.02 -8.25 14.56
C ARG A 315 -23.39 -6.83 14.98
N ARG A 316 -22.67 -5.82 14.51
CA ARG A 316 -22.97 -4.40 14.78
C ARG A 316 -24.20 -3.93 14.03
N ALA A 317 -24.53 -4.52 12.88
CA ALA A 317 -25.74 -4.19 12.12
C ALA A 317 -27.02 -4.34 12.97
N ALA A 318 -27.12 -5.39 13.78
CA ALA A 318 -28.24 -5.61 14.71
C ALA A 318 -28.36 -4.53 15.80
N SER A 319 -27.35 -3.68 15.98
CA SER A 319 -27.34 -2.59 16.95
C SER A 319 -27.69 -1.23 16.34
N ALA A 320 -28.16 -1.17 15.08
CA ALA A 320 -28.38 0.06 14.34
C ALA A 320 -29.28 1.07 15.06
N GLU A 321 -30.40 0.63 15.64
CA GLU A 321 -31.33 1.52 16.40
C GLU A 321 -30.68 2.08 17.67
N ARG A 322 -29.90 1.28 18.38
CA ARG A 322 -29.15 1.73 19.56
C ARG A 322 -28.09 2.76 19.20
N VAL A 323 -27.37 2.54 18.10
CA VAL A 323 -26.36 3.48 17.58
C VAL A 323 -27.03 4.77 17.11
N ALA A 324 -28.16 4.70 16.41
CA ALA A 324 -28.95 5.86 16.00
C ALA A 324 -29.40 6.69 17.21
N GLY A 325 -29.94 6.04 18.24
CA GLY A 325 -30.31 6.72 19.49
C GLY A 325 -29.14 7.40 20.19
N ALA A 326 -27.97 6.75 20.24
CA ALA A 326 -26.77 7.34 20.82
C ALA A 326 -26.24 8.53 19.98
N ILE A 327 -26.31 8.45 18.66
CA ILE A 327 -25.98 9.56 17.75
C ILE A 327 -26.90 10.75 17.98
N ILE A 328 -28.24 10.54 18.04
CA ILE A 328 -29.21 11.60 18.27
C ILE A 328 -28.95 12.29 19.61
N ALA A 329 -28.70 11.52 20.65
CA ALA A 329 -28.38 12.06 21.95
C ALA A 329 -27.10 12.88 21.99
N ALA A 330 -26.02 12.36 21.34
CA ALA A 330 -24.72 13.02 21.30
C ALA A 330 -24.73 14.31 20.45
N VAL A 331 -25.39 14.26 19.28
CA VAL A 331 -25.49 15.43 18.37
C VAL A 331 -26.39 16.50 18.99
N GLY A 332 -27.44 16.13 19.72
CA GLY A 332 -28.36 17.05 20.38
C GLY A 332 -27.79 17.83 21.59
N LEU A 333 -26.60 17.46 22.08
CA LEU A 333 -25.92 18.22 23.13
C LEU A 333 -25.53 19.62 22.64
N PRO A 334 -25.53 20.66 23.47
CA PRO A 334 -25.14 22.01 23.10
C PRO A 334 -23.70 22.08 22.58
N TYR A 335 -23.48 22.99 21.64
CA TYR A 335 -22.16 23.28 21.03
C TYR A 335 -21.69 24.66 21.43
N ASP A 336 -20.50 24.76 21.97
CA ASP A 336 -19.78 26.02 22.12
C ASP A 336 -19.00 26.32 20.82
N LEU A 337 -19.42 27.34 20.10
CA LEU A 337 -18.83 27.77 18.84
C LEU A 337 -18.03 29.07 18.97
N GLY A 338 -17.69 29.46 20.22
CA GLY A 338 -16.81 30.62 20.50
C GLY A 338 -17.50 31.97 20.52
N HIS A 339 -18.86 32.01 20.48
CA HIS A 339 -19.63 33.27 20.51
C HIS A 339 -20.30 33.53 21.84
N GLY A 340 -19.93 32.81 22.90
CA GLY A 340 -20.55 32.91 24.21
C GLY A 340 -22.02 32.41 24.30
N THR A 341 -22.55 31.88 23.18
CA THR A 341 -23.88 31.31 23.07
C THR A 341 -23.77 29.82 22.72
N LEU A 342 -24.45 28.99 23.50
CA LEU A 342 -24.58 27.56 23.22
C LEU A 342 -25.62 27.35 22.12
N ILE A 343 -25.24 26.70 21.04
CA ILE A 343 -26.11 26.35 19.92
C ILE A 343 -26.49 24.87 20.05
N SER A 344 -27.79 24.56 19.92
CA SER A 344 -28.26 23.18 19.87
C SER A 344 -28.86 22.89 18.49
N ILE A 345 -28.52 21.74 17.91
CA ILE A 345 -29.12 21.22 16.70
C ILE A 345 -29.59 19.79 16.91
N GLY A 346 -30.58 19.37 16.12
CA GLY A 346 -30.98 17.97 16.05
C GLY A 346 -30.31 17.21 14.91
N VAL A 347 -30.56 15.92 14.86
CA VAL A 347 -30.26 15.06 13.75
C VAL A 347 -31.38 14.06 13.55
N SER A 348 -31.83 13.93 12.30
CA SER A 348 -32.78 12.89 11.88
C SER A 348 -32.02 11.74 11.24
N VAL A 349 -32.45 10.49 11.50
CA VAL A 349 -31.74 9.29 11.06
C VAL A 349 -32.65 8.32 10.34
N GLY A 350 -32.28 7.93 9.13
CA GLY A 350 -32.91 6.83 8.40
C GLY A 350 -32.07 5.56 8.49
N ILE A 351 -32.67 4.45 8.89
CA ILE A 351 -31.97 3.15 9.03
C ILE A 351 -32.47 2.19 7.95
N ALA A 352 -31.55 1.57 7.22
CA ALA A 352 -31.82 0.45 6.32
C ALA A 352 -30.81 -0.67 6.56
N GLU A 353 -31.29 -1.90 6.47
CA GLU A 353 -30.46 -3.10 6.62
C GLU A 353 -30.48 -3.94 5.36
N THR A 354 -29.41 -4.70 5.12
CA THR A 354 -29.39 -5.65 4.01
C THR A 354 -30.38 -6.77 4.25
N ASP A 355 -31.18 -7.07 3.23
CA ASP A 355 -32.06 -8.21 3.22
C ASP A 355 -31.33 -9.43 2.65
N ALA A 356 -31.73 -10.64 3.06
CA ALA A 356 -31.19 -11.90 2.55
C ALA A 356 -31.26 -12.03 0.99
N CYS A 357 -32.10 -11.23 0.34
CA CYS A 357 -32.39 -11.33 -1.10
C CYS A 357 -31.75 -10.22 -1.96
N SER A 358 -31.18 -9.15 -1.39
CA SER A 358 -30.66 -8.03 -2.17
C SER A 358 -29.27 -7.60 -1.71
N SER A 359 -28.31 -7.73 -2.60
CA SER A 359 -26.92 -7.21 -2.44
C SER A 359 -26.73 -5.84 -3.09
N ASP A 360 -27.80 -5.17 -3.50
CA ASP A 360 -27.73 -3.88 -4.16
C ASP A 360 -27.47 -2.76 -3.15
N SER A 361 -26.24 -2.28 -3.14
CA SER A 361 -25.79 -1.14 -2.31
C SER A 361 -26.59 0.14 -2.59
N HIS A 362 -27.01 0.35 -3.84
CA HIS A 362 -27.83 1.50 -4.21
C HIS A 362 -29.24 1.40 -3.65
N ALA A 363 -29.85 0.22 -3.73
CA ALA A 363 -31.16 0.00 -3.13
C ALA A 363 -31.16 0.23 -1.60
N LEU A 364 -30.06 -0.14 -0.91
CA LEU A 364 -29.91 0.09 0.51
C LEU A 364 -29.88 1.59 0.83
N LEU A 365 -29.12 2.38 0.03
CA LEU A 365 -29.05 3.83 0.18
C LEU A 365 -30.43 4.50 -0.01
N VAL A 366 -31.14 4.12 -1.07
CA VAL A 366 -32.50 4.65 -1.36
C VAL A 366 -33.48 4.33 -0.23
N ARG A 367 -33.37 3.15 0.39
CA ARG A 367 -34.23 2.78 1.53
C ARG A 367 -33.92 3.58 2.78
N ALA A 368 -32.61 3.82 3.05
CA ALA A 368 -32.18 4.64 4.17
C ALA A 368 -32.64 6.11 4.01
N ASP A 369 -32.52 6.66 2.81
CA ASP A 369 -32.98 8.01 2.47
C ASP A 369 -34.51 8.17 2.69
N ARG A 370 -35.31 7.21 2.19
CA ARG A 370 -36.77 7.21 2.44
C ARG A 370 -37.11 7.12 3.94
N ALA A 371 -36.35 6.34 4.68
CA ALA A 371 -36.52 6.23 6.13
C ALA A 371 -36.16 7.56 6.82
N LEU A 372 -35.12 8.23 6.38
CA LEU A 372 -34.74 9.58 6.86
C LEU A 372 -35.85 10.59 6.59
N TYR A 373 -36.41 10.59 5.41
CA TYR A 373 -37.54 11.46 5.09
C TYR A 373 -38.71 11.23 6.07
N THR A 374 -39.07 9.96 6.36
CA THR A 374 -40.10 9.62 7.33
C THR A 374 -39.74 10.08 8.77
N ALA A 375 -38.48 10.03 9.17
CA ALA A 375 -38.02 10.54 10.46
C ALA A 375 -38.23 12.06 10.54
N LYS A 376 -37.92 12.81 9.47
CA LYS A 376 -38.17 14.26 9.41
C LYS A 376 -39.65 14.63 9.49
N GLU A 377 -40.54 13.87 8.82
CA GLU A 377 -42.02 14.09 8.90
C GLU A 377 -42.60 13.82 10.30
N ARG A 378 -41.98 12.93 11.08
CA ARG A 378 -42.41 12.56 12.43
C ARG A 378 -41.97 13.54 13.52
N GLY A 379 -41.40 14.68 13.17
CA GLY A 379 -41.06 15.74 14.12
C GLY A 379 -39.56 15.98 14.25
N LYS A 380 -38.72 15.36 13.46
CA LYS A 380 -37.25 15.51 13.50
C LYS A 380 -36.61 15.00 14.80
N GLY A 381 -35.30 15.04 14.91
CA GLY A 381 -34.59 14.60 16.12
C GLY A 381 -34.85 13.13 16.49
N THR A 382 -35.20 12.30 15.54
CA THR A 382 -35.59 10.90 15.72
C THR A 382 -35.04 10.02 14.64
N PHE A 383 -35.18 8.71 14.80
CA PHE A 383 -34.84 7.77 13.74
C PHE A 383 -36.07 7.00 13.22
N HIS A 384 -35.97 6.56 11.96
CA HIS A 384 -36.93 5.63 11.40
C HIS A 384 -36.19 4.49 10.68
N ARG A 385 -36.69 3.25 10.88
CA ARG A 385 -36.16 2.04 10.21
C ARG A 385 -37.00 1.68 8.99
N ALA A 386 -36.34 1.55 7.86
CA ALA A 386 -37.00 1.06 6.65
C ALA A 386 -37.50 -0.37 6.85
N ARG A 387 -38.72 -0.64 6.39
CA ARG A 387 -39.22 -2.01 6.38
C ARG A 387 -38.37 -2.87 5.41
N PRO A 388 -38.09 -4.14 5.77
CA PRO A 388 -37.44 -5.06 4.84
C PRO A 388 -38.24 -5.10 3.55
N ALA A 389 -37.54 -5.21 2.42
CA ALA A 389 -38.20 -5.39 1.13
C ALA A 389 -39.03 -6.68 1.24
N ARG A 390 -40.35 -6.58 1.06
CA ARG A 390 -41.17 -7.78 0.93
C ARG A 390 -40.57 -8.60 -0.21
N SER A 391 -40.19 -9.84 0.08
CA SER A 391 -39.89 -10.82 -0.95
C SER A 391 -41.09 -10.86 -1.87
N GLY A 392 -40.97 -10.25 -3.05
CA GLY A 392 -42.01 -10.29 -4.06
C GLY A 392 -42.27 -11.75 -4.35
N GLY A 393 -43.47 -12.22 -3.98
CA GLY A 393 -43.92 -13.56 -4.33
C GLY A 393 -43.63 -13.75 -5.81
N ARG A 394 -42.96 -14.83 -6.16
CA ARG A 394 -42.93 -15.32 -7.50
C ARG A 394 -44.39 -15.41 -7.99
N LEU A 395 -44.80 -14.45 -8.81
CA LEU A 395 -45.97 -14.61 -9.63
C LEU A 395 -45.66 -15.77 -10.60
N THR A 396 -45.96 -16.99 -10.16
CA THR A 396 -46.10 -18.12 -11.02
C THR A 396 -47.39 -17.89 -11.83
N THR A 397 -47.28 -17.13 -12.91
CA THR A 397 -48.29 -17.14 -13.94
C THR A 397 -48.27 -18.54 -14.58
N LYS A 398 -49.11 -19.44 -14.10
CA LYS A 398 -49.45 -20.65 -14.84
C LYS A 398 -50.13 -20.23 -16.13
N ILE A 399 -49.39 -20.16 -17.22
CA ILE A 399 -49.99 -20.13 -18.56
C ILE A 399 -50.43 -21.56 -18.83
N THR A 400 -51.71 -21.84 -18.64
CA THR A 400 -52.38 -23.05 -19.14
C THR A 400 -52.55 -22.85 -20.63
N VAL A 401 -51.71 -23.47 -21.43
CA VAL A 401 -51.92 -23.59 -22.87
C VAL A 401 -52.90 -24.74 -23.05
N GLU A 402 -54.16 -24.45 -23.28
CA GLU A 402 -55.13 -25.42 -23.83
C GLU A 402 -54.77 -25.64 -25.31
N CYS A 403 -54.24 -26.82 -25.61
CA CYS A 403 -54.18 -27.32 -26.98
C CYS A 403 -55.61 -27.84 -27.35
N GLU A 404 -56.40 -27.04 -28.04
CA GLU A 404 -57.51 -27.54 -28.80
C GLU A 404 -56.99 -28.34 -30.03
N ALA A 405 -57.26 -29.65 -30.02
CA ALA A 405 -57.15 -30.49 -31.16
C ALA A 405 -58.42 -30.30 -31.99
N ALA A 406 -58.27 -29.85 -33.21
CA ALA A 406 -59.35 -29.89 -34.19
C ALA A 406 -58.81 -30.41 -35.54
N GLY A 407 -59.39 -31.55 -35.97
CA GLY A 407 -59.70 -31.95 -37.33
C GLY A 407 -58.54 -32.35 -38.26
#